data_aa7314ed2dc75b06aa8835f5f8ec1349
#
_entry.id   aa7314ed2dc75b06aa8835f5f8ec1349
#
_cell.length_a   1.000
_cell.length_b   1.000
_cell.length_c   1.000
_cell.angle_alpha   90.00
_cell.angle_beta   90.00
_cell.angle_gamma   90.00
#
_symmetry.space_group_name_H-M   'P 1'
#
loop_
_entity.id
_entity.type
_entity.pdbx_description
1 polymer ?
#
loop_
_entity_poly.entity_id
_entity_poly.type
_entity_poly.pdbx_seq_one_letter_code
_entity_poly.pdbx_strand_id
1 'polypeptide(L)'
;GKDEVEAGDIVIANIDVAMTHDLTGPLSVQSFEKIGATKVWDPSKIVIPFDHQVPADSIDSANNHIIMRKFVKEQKIENFYDVNAGVCHQILPELGHVVPGEVIVGADSHTCTHGALGAFSTGIGSTDMAMVFAEGNLWFKVPETNRFEITGELKDNVYAKDVILNIIGQVGVDGSTYKACEFAG
;
A
#
# COMPACT_ATOMS: atom_id res chain seq x y z
N GLY A 1 4.76 -2.28 -22.48
CA GLY A 1 4.34 -1.07 -21.77
C GLY A 1 4.59 0.15 -22.63
N LYS A 2 4.03 1.29 -22.27
CA LYS A 2 4.39 2.58 -22.87
C LYS A 2 5.73 3.02 -22.27
N ASP A 3 6.61 3.59 -23.09
CA ASP A 3 7.90 4.14 -22.63
C ASP A 3 7.72 5.52 -21.96
N GLU A 4 6.63 6.23 -22.28
CA GLU A 4 6.24 7.50 -21.69
C GLU A 4 4.74 7.53 -21.42
N VAL A 5 4.33 8.21 -20.36
CA VAL A 5 2.93 8.38 -19.98
C VAL A 5 2.66 9.82 -19.58
N GLU A 6 1.43 10.29 -19.81
CA GLU A 6 0.97 11.64 -19.44
C GLU A 6 -0.20 11.53 -18.44
N ALA A 7 -0.39 12.58 -17.63
CA ALA A 7 -1.53 12.67 -16.72
C ALA A 7 -2.85 12.49 -17.48
N GLY A 8 -3.67 11.57 -17.00
CA GLY A 8 -4.94 11.20 -17.64
C GLY A 8 -4.90 9.93 -18.51
N ASP A 9 -3.71 9.44 -18.86
CA ASP A 9 -3.56 8.16 -19.57
C ASP A 9 -4.06 6.99 -18.72
N ILE A 10 -4.68 5.99 -19.38
CA ILE A 10 -5.00 4.72 -18.75
C ILE A 10 -3.91 3.71 -19.12
N VAL A 11 -3.30 3.12 -18.12
CA VAL A 11 -2.21 2.15 -18.27
C VAL A 11 -2.48 0.90 -17.43
N ILE A 12 -1.91 -0.22 -17.86
CA ILE A 12 -1.78 -1.41 -17.02
C ILE A 12 -0.34 -1.43 -16.53
N ALA A 13 -0.18 -1.33 -15.20
CA ALA A 13 1.13 -1.38 -14.57
C ALA A 13 1.36 -2.73 -13.91
N ASN A 14 2.58 -3.28 -14.07
CA ASN A 14 3.03 -4.42 -13.29
C ASN A 14 3.26 -3.98 -11.85
N ILE A 15 2.87 -4.81 -10.91
CA ILE A 15 3.02 -4.55 -9.48
C ILE A 15 4.32 -5.19 -9.00
N ASP A 16 5.12 -4.40 -8.30
CA ASP A 16 6.38 -4.87 -7.71
C ASP A 16 6.17 -5.39 -6.30
N VAL A 17 5.31 -4.73 -5.52
CA VAL A 17 4.95 -5.18 -4.16
C VAL A 17 3.45 -5.02 -3.93
N ALA A 18 2.82 -6.08 -3.43
CA ALA A 18 1.42 -6.08 -3.00
C ALA A 18 1.32 -6.35 -1.50
N MET A 19 0.82 -5.38 -0.73
CA MET A 19 0.68 -5.48 0.72
C MET A 19 -0.78 -5.63 1.14
N THR A 20 -1.05 -6.53 2.06
CA THR A 20 -2.30 -6.57 2.83
C THR A 20 -2.01 -6.98 4.26
N HIS A 21 -2.91 -6.72 5.18
CA HIS A 21 -2.73 -6.99 6.60
C HIS A 21 -3.92 -7.79 7.18
N ASP A 22 -3.86 -8.09 8.47
CA ASP A 22 -4.84 -8.91 9.19
C ASP A 22 -6.29 -8.41 9.12
N LEU A 23 -6.51 -7.10 8.92
CA LEU A 23 -7.86 -6.52 8.85
C LEU A 23 -8.47 -6.58 7.45
N THR A 24 -7.75 -6.20 6.40
CA THR A 24 -8.25 -6.12 5.02
C THR A 24 -7.94 -7.36 4.18
N GLY A 25 -6.91 -8.11 4.57
CA GLY A 25 -6.47 -9.32 3.87
C GLY A 25 -7.54 -10.39 3.73
N PRO A 26 -8.33 -10.71 4.77
CA PRO A 26 -9.40 -11.71 4.66
C PRO A 26 -10.41 -11.41 3.56
N LEU A 27 -10.76 -10.13 3.34
CA LEU A 27 -11.65 -9.72 2.26
C LEU A 27 -11.00 -9.88 0.88
N SER A 28 -9.70 -9.63 0.78
CA SER A 28 -8.91 -9.85 -0.44
C SER A 28 -8.82 -11.33 -0.77
N VAL A 29 -8.60 -12.18 0.22
CA VAL A 29 -8.58 -13.66 0.08
C VAL A 29 -9.94 -14.18 -0.37
N GLN A 30 -11.03 -13.74 0.26
CA GLN A 30 -12.39 -14.12 -0.13
C GLN A 30 -12.70 -13.71 -1.58
N SER A 31 -12.26 -12.52 -1.98
CA SER A 31 -12.44 -12.03 -3.36
C SER A 31 -11.60 -12.85 -4.34
N PHE A 32 -10.37 -13.21 -3.98
CA PHE A 32 -9.47 -14.06 -4.75
C PHE A 32 -10.08 -15.47 -4.99
N GLU A 33 -10.69 -16.06 -3.98
CA GLU A 33 -11.40 -17.32 -4.12
C GLU A 33 -12.66 -17.19 -5.00
N LYS A 34 -13.43 -16.10 -4.85
CA LYS A 34 -14.65 -15.84 -5.62
C LYS A 34 -14.41 -15.66 -7.12
N ILE A 35 -13.28 -15.08 -7.53
CA ILE A 35 -12.91 -14.96 -8.95
C ILE A 35 -12.40 -16.29 -9.53
N GLY A 36 -12.32 -17.35 -8.71
CA GLY A 36 -11.86 -18.68 -9.13
C GLY A 36 -10.34 -18.82 -9.22
N ALA A 37 -9.58 -17.84 -8.71
CA ALA A 37 -8.13 -17.93 -8.65
C ALA A 37 -7.70 -18.96 -7.59
N THR A 38 -6.69 -19.75 -7.92
CA THR A 38 -6.20 -20.83 -7.04
C THR A 38 -4.75 -20.65 -6.65
N LYS A 39 -4.02 -19.78 -7.35
CA LYS A 39 -2.60 -19.53 -7.13
C LYS A 39 -2.30 -18.05 -7.34
N VAL A 40 -1.49 -17.48 -6.46
CA VAL A 40 -1.01 -16.11 -6.62
C VAL A 40 0.06 -16.02 -7.72
N TRP A 41 0.18 -14.85 -8.35
CA TRP A 41 1.11 -14.65 -9.48
C TRP A 41 2.59 -14.82 -9.05
N ASP A 42 2.97 -14.22 -7.95
CA ASP A 42 4.32 -14.29 -7.41
C ASP A 42 4.29 -14.14 -5.88
N PRO A 43 4.48 -15.24 -5.11
CA PRO A 43 4.43 -15.16 -3.65
C PRO A 43 5.57 -14.34 -3.02
N SER A 44 6.67 -14.12 -3.73
CA SER A 44 7.80 -13.31 -3.24
C SER A 44 7.51 -11.81 -3.25
N LYS A 45 6.53 -11.37 -4.03
CA LYS A 45 6.10 -9.97 -4.16
C LYS A 45 4.92 -9.60 -3.25
N ILE A 46 4.42 -10.54 -2.47
CA ILE A 46 3.31 -10.31 -1.55
C ILE A 46 3.85 -10.18 -0.14
N VAL A 47 3.48 -9.10 0.54
CA VAL A 47 3.90 -8.79 1.92
C VAL A 47 2.66 -8.75 2.81
N ILE A 48 2.66 -9.54 3.87
CA ILE A 48 1.52 -9.66 4.80
C ILE A 48 1.98 -9.46 6.24
N PRO A 49 1.93 -8.25 6.78
CA PRO A 49 2.10 -8.00 8.21
C PRO A 49 0.78 -8.12 8.98
N PHE A 50 0.87 -8.55 10.23
CA PHE A 50 -0.22 -8.49 11.21
C PHE A 50 0.05 -7.37 12.19
N ASP A 51 -0.74 -6.29 12.12
CA ASP A 51 -0.49 -5.07 12.88
C ASP A 51 -1.74 -4.27 13.31
N HIS A 52 -2.91 -4.57 12.76
CA HIS A 52 -4.13 -3.80 13.04
C HIS A 52 -4.93 -4.37 14.22
N GLN A 53 -5.09 -5.68 14.28
CA GLN A 53 -5.86 -6.37 15.32
C GLN A 53 -4.96 -7.34 16.11
N VAL A 54 -3.87 -6.83 16.63
CA VAL A 54 -2.82 -7.61 17.29
C VAL A 54 -2.57 -7.08 18.70
N PRO A 55 -2.77 -7.91 19.73
CA PRO A 55 -3.35 -9.26 19.70
C PRO A 55 -4.81 -9.22 19.23
N ALA A 56 -5.34 -10.36 18.78
CA ALA A 56 -6.75 -10.44 18.37
C ALA A 56 -7.67 -10.01 19.53
N ASP A 57 -8.50 -9.02 19.30
CA ASP A 57 -9.38 -8.39 20.29
C ASP A 57 -10.78 -9.02 20.34
N SER A 58 -11.05 -9.91 19.40
CA SER A 58 -12.34 -10.59 19.24
C SER A 58 -12.18 -11.97 18.59
N ILE A 59 -13.25 -12.77 18.63
CA ILE A 59 -13.31 -14.06 17.92
C ILE A 59 -13.20 -13.84 16.41
N ASP A 60 -13.80 -12.77 15.87
CA ASP A 60 -13.75 -12.45 14.45
C ASP A 60 -12.33 -12.09 14.01
N SER A 61 -11.61 -11.30 14.79
CA SER A 61 -10.20 -10.97 14.55
C SER A 61 -9.33 -12.24 14.56
N ALA A 62 -9.58 -13.14 15.52
CA ALA A 62 -8.86 -14.41 15.60
C ALA A 62 -9.15 -15.30 14.38
N ASN A 63 -10.40 -15.34 13.90
CA ASN A 63 -10.76 -16.04 12.68
C ASN A 63 -10.10 -15.45 11.44
N ASN A 64 -10.00 -14.11 11.36
CA ASN A 64 -9.28 -13.42 10.30
C ASN A 64 -7.81 -13.84 10.27
N HIS A 65 -7.15 -13.92 11.43
CA HIS A 65 -5.78 -14.41 11.52
C HIS A 65 -5.64 -15.86 11.03
N ILE A 66 -6.63 -16.72 11.31
CA ILE A 66 -6.63 -18.12 10.84
C ILE A 66 -6.73 -18.14 9.30
N ILE A 67 -7.64 -17.36 8.71
CA ILE A 67 -7.79 -17.25 7.24
C ILE A 67 -6.47 -16.84 6.60
N MET A 68 -5.85 -15.78 7.13
CA MET A 68 -4.61 -15.25 6.56
C MET A 68 -3.44 -16.22 6.69
N ARG A 69 -3.24 -16.85 7.86
CA ARG A 69 -2.18 -17.86 8.03
C ARG A 69 -2.38 -19.08 7.12
N LYS A 70 -3.63 -19.48 6.89
CA LYS A 70 -3.95 -20.54 5.93
C LYS A 70 -3.56 -20.13 4.52
N PHE A 71 -3.98 -18.94 4.08
CA PHE A 71 -3.65 -18.40 2.76
C PHE A 71 -2.13 -18.29 2.55
N VAL A 72 -1.41 -17.72 3.50
CA VAL A 72 0.07 -17.62 3.47
C VAL A 72 0.71 -18.98 3.26
N LYS A 73 0.26 -19.99 4.00
CA LYS A 73 0.80 -21.36 3.90
C LYS A 73 0.48 -22.01 2.55
N GLU A 74 -0.76 -21.89 2.08
CA GLU A 74 -1.22 -22.49 0.82
C GLU A 74 -0.55 -21.85 -0.39
N GLN A 75 -0.39 -20.52 -0.37
CA GLN A 75 0.24 -19.76 -1.45
C GLN A 75 1.77 -19.69 -1.33
N LYS A 76 2.37 -20.18 -0.24
CA LYS A 76 3.81 -20.16 0.04
C LYS A 76 4.40 -18.74 0.07
N ILE A 77 3.66 -17.81 0.65
CA ILE A 77 4.11 -16.43 0.80
C ILE A 77 5.22 -16.39 1.85
N GLU A 78 6.39 -15.89 1.48
CA GLU A 78 7.58 -15.84 2.34
C GLU A 78 7.60 -14.59 3.22
N ASN A 79 7.10 -13.46 2.70
CA ASN A 79 7.11 -12.17 3.40
C ASN A 79 5.89 -12.04 4.31
N PHE A 80 5.77 -12.96 5.24
CA PHE A 80 4.73 -12.96 6.26
C PHE A 80 5.30 -12.56 7.62
N TYR A 81 4.78 -11.49 8.17
CA TYR A 81 5.18 -10.91 9.44
C TYR A 81 4.03 -11.07 10.43
N ASP A 82 4.05 -12.19 11.16
CA ASP A 82 3.03 -12.52 12.16
C ASP A 82 3.10 -11.54 13.36
N VAL A 83 2.24 -11.72 14.34
CA VAL A 83 2.11 -10.85 15.53
C VAL A 83 3.47 -10.45 16.12
N ASN A 84 3.58 -9.22 16.62
CA ASN A 84 4.78 -8.60 17.20
C ASN A 84 5.90 -8.22 16.21
N ALA A 85 5.66 -8.23 14.91
CA ALA A 85 6.66 -7.78 13.94
C ALA A 85 6.78 -6.25 13.88
N GLY A 86 5.66 -5.53 13.99
CA GLY A 86 5.59 -4.07 13.94
C GLY A 86 4.50 -3.58 12.99
N VAL A 87 4.43 -2.27 12.77
CA VAL A 87 3.44 -1.62 11.89
C VAL A 87 3.80 -1.82 10.43
N CYS A 88 2.84 -2.14 9.56
CA CYS A 88 3.05 -2.44 8.15
C CYS A 88 3.86 -1.36 7.42
N HIS A 89 3.51 -0.10 7.60
CA HIS A 89 4.18 1.02 6.92
C HIS A 89 5.57 1.34 7.47
N GLN A 90 5.97 0.73 8.56
CA GLN A 90 7.33 0.76 9.10
C GLN A 90 8.11 -0.49 8.69
N ILE A 91 7.48 -1.66 8.72
CA ILE A 91 8.11 -2.93 8.32
C ILE A 91 8.54 -2.90 6.85
N LEU A 92 7.67 -2.45 5.95
CA LEU A 92 7.95 -2.46 4.52
C LEU A 92 9.25 -1.73 4.17
N PRO A 93 9.46 -0.47 4.58
CA PRO A 93 10.73 0.22 4.30
C PRO A 93 11.93 -0.33 5.08
N GLU A 94 11.76 -0.69 6.35
CA GLU A 94 12.88 -1.18 7.19
C GLU A 94 13.45 -2.51 6.69
N LEU A 95 12.61 -3.37 6.12
CA LEU A 95 13.01 -4.67 5.61
C LEU A 95 13.31 -4.68 4.10
N GLY A 96 13.30 -3.50 3.47
CA GLY A 96 13.70 -3.36 2.07
C GLY A 96 12.61 -3.72 1.06
N HIS A 97 11.34 -3.77 1.46
CA HIS A 97 10.21 -3.98 0.55
C HIS A 97 9.77 -2.71 -0.18
N VAL A 98 10.43 -1.60 0.04
CA VAL A 98 10.15 -0.32 -0.62
C VAL A 98 11.42 0.14 -1.33
N VAL A 99 11.38 0.17 -2.65
CA VAL A 99 12.51 0.59 -3.49
C VAL A 99 12.05 1.76 -4.38
N PRO A 100 12.88 2.80 -4.56
CA PRO A 100 12.58 3.89 -5.48
C PRO A 100 12.28 3.38 -6.90
N GLY A 101 11.22 3.91 -7.51
CA GLY A 101 10.82 3.55 -8.87
C GLY A 101 9.91 2.33 -8.99
N GLU A 102 9.67 1.60 -7.90
CA GLU A 102 8.72 0.48 -7.87
C GLU A 102 7.26 0.94 -7.77
N VAL A 103 6.36 0.07 -8.23
CA VAL A 103 4.91 0.21 -8.08
C VAL A 103 4.45 -0.66 -6.93
N ILE A 104 4.03 0.00 -5.85
CA ILE A 104 3.60 -0.64 -4.60
C ILE A 104 2.10 -0.41 -4.39
N VAL A 105 1.34 -1.46 -4.19
CA VAL A 105 -0.07 -1.36 -3.85
C VAL A 105 -0.36 -2.00 -2.50
N GLY A 106 -1.28 -1.42 -1.76
CA GLY A 106 -1.72 -1.97 -0.48
C GLY A 106 -3.24 -1.95 -0.34
N ALA A 107 -3.81 -2.96 0.29
CA ALA A 107 -5.22 -2.95 0.68
C ALA A 107 -5.43 -2.06 1.93
N ASP A 108 -4.81 -0.88 1.93
CA ASP A 108 -4.78 0.09 3.01
C ASP A 108 -4.66 1.51 2.47
N SER A 109 -5.39 2.45 3.07
CA SER A 109 -5.42 3.85 2.59
C SER A 109 -4.12 4.62 2.84
N HIS A 110 -3.26 4.17 3.75
CA HIS A 110 -2.00 4.83 4.09
C HIS A 110 -0.80 4.32 3.26
N THR A 111 -1.03 3.40 2.33
CA THR A 111 0.03 2.84 1.46
C THR A 111 0.77 3.93 0.66
N CYS A 112 0.13 5.05 0.36
CA CYS A 112 0.75 6.20 -0.30
C CYS A 112 1.98 6.77 0.45
N THR A 113 2.18 6.44 1.74
CA THR A 113 3.33 6.88 2.53
C THR A 113 4.67 6.45 1.92
N HIS A 114 4.71 5.32 1.22
CA HIS A 114 5.93 4.83 0.59
C HIS A 114 6.39 5.70 -0.60
N GLY A 115 5.54 6.59 -1.09
CA GLY A 115 5.92 7.63 -2.05
C GLY A 115 7.03 8.55 -1.54
N ALA A 116 7.11 8.78 -0.22
CA ALA A 116 8.20 9.54 0.41
C ALA A 116 9.58 8.91 0.19
N LEU A 117 9.63 7.62 -0.15
CA LEU A 117 10.85 6.87 -0.46
C LEU A 117 11.06 6.68 -1.97
N GLY A 118 10.30 7.39 -2.80
CA GLY A 118 10.46 7.38 -4.26
C GLY A 118 9.74 6.25 -4.99
N ALA A 119 8.85 5.51 -4.34
CA ALA A 119 8.00 4.53 -4.99
C ALA A 119 6.70 5.18 -5.52
N PHE A 120 6.13 4.65 -6.60
CA PHE A 120 4.73 4.91 -6.91
C PHE A 120 3.87 4.02 -6.04
N SER A 121 3.27 4.59 -5.00
CA SER A 121 2.60 3.81 -3.97
C SER A 121 1.19 4.32 -3.70
N THR A 122 0.21 3.40 -3.69
CA THR A 122 -1.20 3.77 -3.50
C THR A 122 -2.01 2.67 -2.84
N GLY A 123 -3.07 3.10 -2.13
CA GLY A 123 -4.09 2.19 -1.60
C GLY A 123 -5.06 1.74 -2.68
N ILE A 124 -5.47 0.47 -2.61
CA ILE A 124 -6.47 -0.13 -3.50
C ILE A 124 -7.51 -0.90 -2.70
N GLY A 125 -8.66 -1.15 -3.31
CA GLY A 125 -9.71 -1.95 -2.69
C GLY A 125 -9.35 -3.44 -2.57
N SER A 126 -9.99 -4.14 -1.64
CA SER A 126 -9.75 -5.58 -1.44
C SER A 126 -10.08 -6.42 -2.69
N THR A 127 -11.03 -5.98 -3.52
CA THR A 127 -11.36 -6.64 -4.79
C THR A 127 -10.24 -6.47 -5.82
N ASP A 128 -9.69 -5.24 -5.92
CA ASP A 128 -8.56 -4.96 -6.79
C ASP A 128 -7.31 -5.71 -6.32
N MET A 129 -7.10 -5.80 -5.00
CA MET A 129 -6.02 -6.60 -4.43
C MET A 129 -6.14 -8.08 -4.81
N ALA A 130 -7.36 -8.62 -4.87
CA ALA A 130 -7.57 -10.00 -5.33
C ALA A 130 -7.15 -10.20 -6.80
N MET A 131 -7.41 -9.21 -7.66
CA MET A 131 -6.94 -9.22 -9.05
C MET A 131 -5.41 -9.13 -9.13
N VAL A 132 -4.81 -8.26 -8.31
CA VAL A 132 -3.35 -8.17 -8.20
C VAL A 132 -2.75 -9.50 -7.74
N PHE A 133 -3.33 -10.16 -6.75
CA PHE A 133 -2.87 -11.50 -6.34
C PHE A 133 -2.93 -12.53 -7.47
N ALA A 134 -3.92 -12.46 -8.34
CA ALA A 134 -4.07 -13.39 -9.46
C ALA A 134 -3.14 -13.08 -10.64
N GLU A 135 -3.00 -11.81 -11.01
CA GLU A 135 -2.43 -11.38 -12.30
C GLU A 135 -1.10 -10.60 -12.15
N GLY A 136 -0.80 -10.04 -10.98
CA GLY A 136 0.40 -9.23 -10.76
C GLY A 136 0.41 -7.88 -11.46
N ASN A 137 -0.74 -7.42 -11.93
CA ASN A 137 -0.89 -6.12 -12.58
C ASN A 137 -2.23 -5.48 -12.22
N LEU A 138 -2.30 -4.17 -12.44
CA LEU A 138 -3.53 -3.41 -12.22
C LEU A 138 -3.58 -2.23 -13.20
N TRP A 139 -4.78 -1.83 -13.59
CA TRP A 139 -4.97 -0.63 -14.38
C TRP A 139 -4.94 0.62 -13.49
N PHE A 140 -4.32 1.68 -14.00
CA PHE A 140 -4.30 3.00 -13.36
C PHE A 140 -4.62 4.07 -14.41
N LYS A 141 -5.27 5.12 -13.96
CA LYS A 141 -5.23 6.39 -14.64
C LYS A 141 -4.04 7.17 -14.09
N VAL A 142 -3.12 7.58 -14.94
CA VAL A 142 -1.95 8.37 -14.49
C VAL A 142 -2.43 9.66 -13.82
N PRO A 143 -2.07 9.91 -12.54
CA PRO A 143 -2.55 11.08 -11.81
C PRO A 143 -1.84 12.36 -12.25
N GLU A 144 -2.51 13.49 -12.06
CA GLU A 144 -1.85 14.80 -12.01
C GLU A 144 -0.98 14.91 -10.75
N THR A 145 0.03 15.80 -10.77
CA THR A 145 0.89 16.02 -9.61
C THR A 145 0.66 17.40 -9.01
N ASN A 146 0.37 17.44 -7.71
CA ASN A 146 0.47 18.65 -6.90
C ASN A 146 1.91 18.78 -6.39
N ARG A 147 2.58 19.87 -6.76
CA ARG A 147 3.91 20.18 -6.26
C ARG A 147 3.82 21.21 -5.13
N PHE A 148 4.41 20.89 -3.99
CA PHE A 148 4.48 21.75 -2.81
C PHE A 148 5.91 22.25 -2.65
N GLU A 149 6.12 23.55 -2.90
CA GLU A 149 7.41 24.21 -2.69
C GLU A 149 7.49 24.69 -1.23
N ILE A 150 8.39 24.10 -0.47
CA ILE A 150 8.61 24.44 0.93
C ILE A 150 9.83 25.37 0.98
N THR A 151 9.64 26.62 1.44
CA THR A 151 10.71 27.64 1.44
C THR A 151 10.96 28.18 2.84
N GLY A 152 12.21 28.60 3.10
CA GLY A 152 12.63 29.15 4.38
C GLY A 152 13.19 28.08 5.32
N GLU A 153 13.20 28.38 6.62
CA GLU A 153 13.74 27.51 7.64
C GLU A 153 12.66 27.18 8.69
N LEU A 154 12.71 25.97 9.22
CA LEU A 154 11.83 25.59 10.32
C LEU A 154 12.26 26.32 11.60
N LYS A 155 11.28 26.87 12.31
CA LYS A 155 11.52 27.48 13.63
C LYS A 155 11.80 26.40 14.68
N ASP A 156 12.39 26.81 15.80
CA ASP A 156 12.58 25.91 16.94
C ASP A 156 11.26 25.23 17.32
N ASN A 157 11.35 23.93 17.60
CA ASN A 157 10.21 23.05 17.97
C ASN A 157 9.14 22.86 16.87
N VAL A 158 9.45 23.16 15.61
CA VAL A 158 8.63 22.80 14.45
C VAL A 158 9.26 21.62 13.74
N TYR A 159 8.47 20.60 13.45
CA TYR A 159 8.91 19.32 12.89
C TYR A 159 8.22 19.04 11.53
N ALA A 160 8.71 18.06 10.80
CA ALA A 160 8.14 17.66 9.51
C ALA A 160 6.63 17.34 9.60
N LYS A 161 6.16 16.80 10.74
CA LYS A 161 4.74 16.57 10.97
C LYS A 161 3.92 17.87 10.96
N ASP A 162 4.43 18.95 11.51
CA ASP A 162 3.74 20.24 11.52
C ASP A 162 3.63 20.81 10.11
N VAL A 163 4.66 20.60 9.28
CA VAL A 163 4.66 21.01 7.87
C VAL A 163 3.55 20.29 7.11
N ILE A 164 3.47 18.97 7.19
CA ILE A 164 2.42 18.21 6.47
C ILE A 164 1.03 18.53 7.00
N LEU A 165 0.85 18.72 8.30
CA LEU A 165 -0.43 19.13 8.87
C LEU A 165 -0.86 20.52 8.41
N ASN A 166 0.08 21.45 8.26
CA ASN A 166 -0.18 22.78 7.70
C ASN A 166 -0.62 22.69 6.23
N ILE A 167 0.05 21.87 5.43
CA ILE A 167 -0.32 21.64 4.02
C ILE A 167 -1.73 21.05 3.93
N ILE A 168 -2.04 20.01 4.71
CA ILE A 168 -3.37 19.40 4.74
C ILE A 168 -4.43 20.42 5.15
N GLY A 169 -4.12 21.29 6.12
CA GLY A 169 -5.02 22.37 6.55
C GLY A 169 -5.32 23.39 5.43
N GLN A 170 -4.40 23.57 4.48
CA GLN A 170 -4.59 24.49 3.35
C GLN A 170 -5.34 23.83 2.18
N VAL A 171 -5.00 22.60 1.83
CA VAL A 171 -5.59 21.91 0.67
C VAL A 171 -6.93 21.22 0.99
N GLY A 172 -7.22 21.00 2.26
CA GLY A 172 -8.41 20.26 2.71
C GLY A 172 -8.21 18.74 2.67
N VAL A 173 -9.19 18.02 3.19
CA VAL A 173 -9.13 16.55 3.35
C VAL A 173 -9.12 15.78 2.03
N ASP A 174 -9.62 16.37 0.97
CA ASP A 174 -9.77 15.79 -0.37
C ASP A 174 -8.98 16.54 -1.45
N GLY A 175 -8.17 17.56 -1.06
CA GLY A 175 -7.45 18.43 -1.99
C GLY A 175 -6.39 17.73 -2.85
N SER A 176 -5.97 16.52 -2.47
CA SER A 176 -5.05 15.69 -3.24
C SER A 176 -5.66 14.33 -3.63
N THR A 177 -6.99 14.22 -3.61
CA THR A 177 -7.68 13.01 -4.06
C THR A 177 -7.30 12.68 -5.50
N TYR A 178 -6.82 11.45 -5.72
CA TYR A 178 -6.35 10.96 -7.00
C TYR A 178 -5.24 11.81 -7.65
N LYS A 179 -4.37 12.40 -6.84
CA LYS A 179 -3.20 13.16 -7.29
C LYS A 179 -1.93 12.62 -6.64
N ALA A 180 -0.83 12.68 -7.37
CA ALA A 180 0.49 12.54 -6.77
C ALA A 180 0.84 13.83 -6.03
N CYS A 181 1.62 13.71 -4.94
CA CYS A 181 2.14 14.86 -4.19
C CYS A 181 3.67 14.83 -4.24
N GLU A 182 4.27 15.88 -4.79
CA GLU A 182 5.71 16.10 -4.79
C GLU A 182 6.05 17.22 -3.79
N PHE A 183 6.97 16.95 -2.90
CA PHE A 183 7.45 17.92 -1.92
C PHE A 183 8.89 18.30 -2.27
N ALA A 184 9.14 19.61 -2.43
CA ALA A 184 10.43 20.18 -2.78
C ALA A 184 10.76 21.35 -1.86
N GLY A 185 12.07 21.59 -1.61
CA GLY A 185 12.55 22.70 -0.77
C GLY A 185 13.93 22.46 -0.20
#